data_f360a16f43350d970f34012a5a3c01ec
#
_entry.id   f360a16f43350d970f34012a5a3c01ec
#
_cell.length_a   1.000
_cell.length_b   1.000
_cell.length_c   1.000
_cell.angle_alpha   90.00
_cell.angle_beta   90.00
_cell.angle_gamma   90.00
#
_symmetry.space_group_name_H-M   'P 1'
#
loop_
_entity.id
_entity.type
_entity.pdbx_description
1 polymer ?
#
loop_
_entity_poly.entity_id
_entity_poly.type
_entity_poly.pdbx_seq_one_letter_code
_entity_poly.pdbx_strand_id
1 'polypeptide(L)'
;MNETIETQMLDALELFHYAHRFRQHQFVLVLDDGARLEQLMLDIRVLYSSHIKIVILYRADQSIGDCLDRWGQRGFRFHHLASQSPEQALEVLDRDRDWEEVAVIGLDLSSDQEAEALTRQSLQIAKALGAAKVFFLGEQKGLSLGDRFLSHPRPDELEGYLNQGTPLNMVPSRLWIMIAEARRSGIEIVILEAKSGTLFEEIFTHRGSGTLLTEDYPNEIRLGREGDLTDLLMLIRHEMQQGSILPISEESIAANIQNYFVYTVNAAIVASATLVDYGDSAELAKFCTLPRYQGKGRARQLAIQMIERAAELKKDYVFALSVNPKMWDFFLGLGFEETSREELSQSWQAQYDFSRPSRAFKKSVANGKVAC
;
A
#
# COMPACT_ATOMS: atom_id res chain seq x y z
N MET A 1 -10.95 0.61 29.50
CA MET A 1 -11.76 0.85 28.27
C MET A 1 -11.90 -0.51 27.60
N ASN A 2 -13.07 -0.85 27.08
CA ASN A 2 -13.30 -2.23 26.58
C ASN A 2 -12.46 -2.43 25.32
N GLU A 3 -11.65 -3.48 25.25
CA GLU A 3 -10.74 -3.83 24.14
C GLU A 3 -11.42 -3.75 22.75
N THR A 4 -12.72 -4.08 22.71
CA THR A 4 -13.59 -3.98 21.53
C THR A 4 -13.82 -2.53 21.07
N ILE A 5 -14.02 -1.58 22.01
CA ILE A 5 -14.24 -0.16 21.69
C ILE A 5 -12.95 0.46 21.17
N GLU A 6 -11.82 0.12 21.78
CA GLU A 6 -10.52 0.60 21.36
C GLU A 6 -10.19 0.14 19.92
N THR A 7 -10.42 -1.13 19.61
CA THR A 7 -10.26 -1.66 18.24
C THR A 7 -11.15 -0.92 17.23
N GLN A 8 -12.43 -0.70 17.56
CA GLN A 8 -13.35 0.04 16.69
C GLN A 8 -12.94 1.50 16.47
N MET A 9 -12.41 2.17 17.51
CA MET A 9 -11.89 3.52 17.36
C MET A 9 -10.66 3.56 16.44
N LEU A 10 -9.81 2.53 16.49
CA LEU A 10 -8.64 2.41 15.65
C LEU A 10 -8.98 2.19 14.17
N ASP A 11 -9.95 1.29 13.92
CA ASP A 11 -10.47 1.06 12.56
C ASP A 11 -11.10 2.35 11.99
N ALA A 12 -11.81 3.11 12.83
CA ALA A 12 -12.37 4.39 12.43
C ALA A 12 -11.28 5.43 12.14
N LEU A 13 -10.21 5.50 12.95
CA LEU A 13 -9.08 6.40 12.70
C LEU A 13 -8.37 6.05 11.39
N GLU A 14 -8.18 4.77 11.08
CA GLU A 14 -7.60 4.31 9.81
C GLU A 14 -8.46 4.78 8.63
N LEU A 15 -9.78 4.58 8.71
CA LEU A 15 -10.72 5.05 7.71
C LEU A 15 -10.61 6.57 7.50
N PHE A 16 -10.65 7.36 8.58
CA PHE A 16 -10.55 8.83 8.49
C PHE A 16 -9.22 9.29 7.91
N HIS A 17 -8.13 8.62 8.27
CA HIS A 17 -6.80 8.92 7.74
C HIS A 17 -6.77 8.75 6.21
N TYR A 18 -7.18 7.59 5.70
CA TYR A 18 -7.21 7.35 4.26
C TYR A 18 -8.25 8.22 3.54
N ALA A 19 -9.41 8.47 4.14
CA ALA A 19 -10.41 9.38 3.58
C ALA A 19 -9.86 10.81 3.45
N HIS A 20 -9.12 11.29 4.45
CA HIS A 20 -8.46 12.60 4.39
C HIS A 20 -7.34 12.62 3.34
N ARG A 21 -6.52 11.59 3.29
CA ARG A 21 -5.41 11.44 2.34
C ARG A 21 -5.88 11.45 0.89
N PHE A 22 -6.96 10.72 0.58
CA PHE A 22 -7.48 10.61 -0.78
C PHE A 22 -8.52 11.66 -1.13
N ARG A 23 -8.83 12.56 -0.23
CA ARG A 23 -9.77 13.66 -0.47
C ARG A 23 -9.38 14.44 -1.72
N GLN A 24 -10.34 14.67 -2.63
CA GLN A 24 -10.15 15.35 -3.91
C GLN A 24 -9.28 14.59 -4.92
N HIS A 25 -8.80 13.39 -4.61
CA HIS A 25 -8.12 12.56 -5.61
C HIS A 25 -9.13 12.02 -6.61
N GLN A 26 -8.67 11.86 -7.85
CA GLN A 26 -9.43 11.25 -8.93
C GLN A 26 -9.13 9.75 -8.99
N PHE A 27 -10.19 8.92 -8.91
CA PHE A 27 -10.11 7.47 -9.09
C PHE A 27 -10.92 7.04 -10.31
N VAL A 28 -10.39 6.10 -11.07
CA VAL A 28 -11.08 5.50 -12.21
C VAL A 28 -11.38 4.04 -11.89
N LEU A 29 -12.64 3.67 -11.93
CA LEU A 29 -13.14 2.31 -11.73
C LEU A 29 -13.51 1.73 -13.08
N VAL A 30 -12.87 0.66 -13.50
CA VAL A 30 -13.13 -0.03 -14.78
C VAL A 30 -13.88 -1.32 -14.49
N LEU A 31 -15.11 -1.43 -14.95
CA LEU A 31 -15.90 -2.66 -14.82
C LEU A 31 -15.48 -3.63 -15.92
N ASP A 32 -14.79 -4.67 -15.56
CA ASP A 32 -14.36 -5.75 -16.43
C ASP A 32 -15.47 -6.79 -16.60
N ASP A 33 -15.26 -7.80 -17.45
CA ASP A 33 -16.23 -8.87 -17.67
C ASP A 33 -16.60 -9.55 -16.35
N GLY A 34 -17.90 -9.84 -16.19
CA GLY A 34 -18.45 -10.45 -14.98
C GLY A 34 -18.64 -9.50 -13.80
N ALA A 35 -18.07 -8.28 -13.82
CA ALA A 35 -18.25 -7.31 -12.76
C ALA A 35 -19.70 -6.81 -12.68
N ARG A 36 -20.28 -6.80 -11.48
CA ARG A 36 -21.63 -6.30 -11.22
C ARG A 36 -21.54 -5.01 -10.40
N LEU A 37 -21.90 -3.89 -11.02
CA LEU A 37 -21.89 -2.58 -10.36
C LEU A 37 -22.66 -2.59 -9.03
N GLU A 38 -23.76 -3.35 -8.94
CA GLU A 38 -24.55 -3.46 -7.72
C GLU A 38 -23.76 -3.91 -6.49
N GLN A 39 -22.79 -4.80 -6.68
CA GLN A 39 -21.96 -5.31 -5.58
C GLN A 39 -20.98 -4.25 -5.03
N LEU A 40 -20.71 -3.21 -5.80
CA LEU A 40 -19.76 -2.14 -5.47
C LEU A 40 -20.41 -0.88 -4.91
N MET A 41 -21.75 -0.79 -4.99
CA MET A 41 -22.46 0.46 -4.70
C MET A 41 -22.28 0.99 -3.28
N LEU A 42 -22.15 0.12 -2.29
CA LEU A 42 -21.85 0.55 -0.91
C LEU A 42 -20.44 1.13 -0.80
N ASP A 43 -19.46 0.49 -1.43
CA ASP A 43 -18.09 0.95 -1.44
C ASP A 43 -17.99 2.30 -2.17
N ILE A 44 -18.63 2.43 -3.35
CA ILE A 44 -18.70 3.67 -4.12
C ILE A 44 -19.34 4.79 -3.28
N ARG A 45 -20.37 4.47 -2.49
CA ARG A 45 -20.99 5.45 -1.60
C ARG A 45 -20.03 5.96 -0.54
N VAL A 46 -19.21 5.09 0.04
CA VAL A 46 -18.18 5.51 1.02
C VAL A 46 -17.14 6.39 0.35
N LEU A 47 -16.65 6.02 -0.84
CA LEU A 47 -15.71 6.84 -1.62
C LEU A 47 -16.27 8.23 -1.91
N TYR A 48 -17.51 8.30 -2.41
CA TYR A 48 -18.20 9.55 -2.70
C TYR A 48 -18.36 10.41 -1.43
N SER A 49 -18.80 9.80 -0.31
CA SER A 49 -18.95 10.49 0.96
C SER A 49 -17.61 10.98 1.55
N SER A 50 -16.51 10.37 1.13
CA SER A 50 -15.14 10.79 1.47
C SER A 50 -14.57 11.88 0.55
N HIS A 51 -15.40 12.44 -0.33
CA HIS A 51 -15.03 13.45 -1.32
C HIS A 51 -13.93 12.98 -2.30
N ILE A 52 -13.91 11.70 -2.62
CA ILE A 52 -13.08 11.14 -3.69
C ILE A 52 -13.85 11.29 -4.99
N LYS A 53 -13.20 11.85 -6.02
CA LYS A 53 -13.78 11.98 -7.35
C LYS A 53 -13.74 10.64 -8.09
N ILE A 54 -14.87 10.15 -8.59
CA ILE A 54 -15.01 8.81 -9.16
C ILE A 54 -15.49 8.90 -10.60
N VAL A 55 -14.78 8.21 -11.49
CA VAL A 55 -15.23 7.91 -12.86
C VAL A 55 -15.35 6.41 -12.99
N ILE A 56 -16.51 5.92 -13.41
CA ILE A 56 -16.76 4.52 -13.70
C ILE A 56 -16.77 4.34 -15.22
N LEU A 57 -15.92 3.46 -15.71
CA LEU A 57 -15.83 3.10 -17.12
C LEU A 57 -16.28 1.64 -17.29
N TYR A 58 -17.08 1.38 -18.30
CA TYR A 58 -17.57 0.05 -18.63
C TYR A 58 -17.75 -0.10 -20.14
N ARG A 59 -17.94 -1.33 -20.63
CA ARG A 59 -18.24 -1.56 -22.04
C ARG A 59 -19.70 -1.20 -22.33
N ALA A 60 -19.95 -0.45 -23.39
CA ALA A 60 -21.28 0.06 -23.74
C ALA A 60 -22.33 -1.04 -23.99
N ASP A 61 -21.91 -2.28 -24.27
CA ASP A 61 -22.79 -3.45 -24.42
C ASP A 61 -23.26 -4.06 -23.07
N GLN A 62 -22.64 -3.66 -21.96
CA GLN A 62 -23.06 -4.11 -20.62
C GLN A 62 -24.27 -3.32 -20.14
N SER A 63 -25.28 -3.99 -19.60
CA SER A 63 -26.47 -3.35 -19.03
C SER A 63 -26.27 -2.99 -17.57
N ILE A 64 -26.16 -1.70 -17.27
CA ILE A 64 -26.04 -1.17 -15.90
C ILE A 64 -27.18 -0.22 -15.51
N GLY A 65 -28.06 0.13 -16.47
CA GLY A 65 -29.14 1.13 -16.31
C GLY A 65 -30.03 0.86 -15.10
N ASP A 66 -30.53 -0.38 -14.96
CA ASP A 66 -31.40 -0.77 -13.84
C ASP A 66 -30.72 -0.59 -12.47
N CYS A 67 -29.40 -0.77 -12.41
CA CYS A 67 -28.63 -0.53 -11.19
C CYS A 67 -28.58 0.96 -10.87
N LEU A 68 -28.27 1.80 -11.85
CA LEU A 68 -28.21 3.26 -11.68
C LEU A 68 -29.57 3.84 -11.28
N ASP A 69 -30.66 3.38 -11.90
CA ASP A 69 -32.02 3.82 -11.58
C ASP A 69 -32.39 3.50 -10.13
N ARG A 70 -32.12 2.27 -9.65
CA ARG A 70 -32.38 1.88 -8.27
C ARG A 70 -31.61 2.70 -7.25
N TRP A 71 -30.36 3.03 -7.54
CA TRP A 71 -29.54 3.84 -6.66
C TRP A 71 -29.87 5.33 -6.77
N GLY A 72 -30.28 5.80 -7.95
CA GLY A 72 -30.82 7.14 -8.15
C GLY A 72 -32.06 7.39 -7.29
N GLN A 73 -32.98 6.42 -7.18
CA GLN A 73 -34.16 6.45 -6.31
C GLN A 73 -33.79 6.52 -4.80
N ARG A 74 -32.57 6.10 -4.43
CA ARG A 74 -32.02 6.18 -3.08
C ARG A 74 -31.21 7.47 -2.83
N GLY A 75 -31.30 8.44 -3.77
CA GLY A 75 -30.66 9.76 -3.65
C GLY A 75 -29.19 9.80 -4.08
N PHE A 76 -28.69 8.77 -4.78
CA PHE A 76 -27.37 8.81 -5.38
C PHE A 76 -27.41 9.50 -6.74
N ARG A 77 -26.48 10.40 -7.01
CA ARG A 77 -26.45 11.15 -8.28
C ARG A 77 -25.36 10.61 -9.20
N PHE A 78 -25.76 10.31 -10.43
CA PHE A 78 -24.87 9.84 -11.48
C PHE A 78 -24.99 10.72 -12.73
N HIS A 79 -23.87 11.04 -13.33
CA HIS A 79 -23.84 11.52 -14.71
C HIS A 79 -23.57 10.32 -15.62
N HIS A 80 -24.62 9.77 -16.23
CA HIS A 80 -24.55 8.55 -17.04
C HIS A 80 -24.56 8.84 -18.52
N LEU A 81 -23.53 8.32 -19.22
CA LEU A 81 -23.40 8.35 -20.68
C LEU A 81 -23.29 6.92 -21.21
N ALA A 82 -24.35 6.41 -21.84
CA ALA A 82 -24.47 4.97 -22.13
C ALA A 82 -23.49 4.45 -23.21
N SER A 83 -23.10 5.30 -24.18
CA SER A 83 -22.15 4.90 -25.22
C SER A 83 -21.40 6.13 -25.70
N GLN A 84 -20.07 6.09 -25.59
CA GLN A 84 -19.18 7.17 -26.00
C GLN A 84 -17.91 6.60 -26.65
N SER A 85 -17.42 7.26 -27.71
CA SER A 85 -16.04 7.02 -28.09
C SER A 85 -15.09 7.51 -26.97
N PRO A 86 -13.87 6.98 -26.87
CA PRO A 86 -12.91 7.44 -25.85
C PRO A 86 -12.63 8.94 -25.90
N GLU A 87 -12.62 9.53 -27.11
CA GLU A 87 -12.41 10.97 -27.33
C GLU A 87 -13.60 11.77 -26.79
N GLN A 88 -14.83 11.34 -27.07
CA GLN A 88 -16.05 11.96 -26.55
C GLN A 88 -16.14 11.87 -25.03
N ALA A 89 -15.74 10.72 -24.46
CA ALA A 89 -15.66 10.54 -23.01
C ALA A 89 -14.71 11.56 -22.37
N LEU A 90 -13.53 11.77 -22.98
CA LEU A 90 -12.56 12.76 -22.52
C LEU A 90 -13.07 14.19 -22.63
N GLU A 91 -13.71 14.55 -23.75
CA GLU A 91 -14.30 15.90 -23.95
C GLU A 91 -15.34 16.22 -22.87
N VAL A 92 -16.18 15.26 -22.52
CA VAL A 92 -17.21 15.45 -21.49
C VAL A 92 -16.54 15.59 -20.13
N LEU A 93 -15.59 14.73 -19.79
CA LEU A 93 -14.88 14.73 -18.51
C LEU A 93 -13.99 15.96 -18.31
N ASP A 94 -13.45 16.55 -19.39
CA ASP A 94 -12.64 17.77 -19.31
C ASP A 94 -13.50 19.04 -19.19
N ARG A 95 -14.71 19.04 -19.76
CA ARG A 95 -15.62 20.17 -19.71
C ARG A 95 -16.16 20.43 -18.31
N ASP A 96 -16.44 19.37 -17.56
CA ASP A 96 -17.05 19.41 -16.22
C ASP A 96 -16.10 18.85 -15.14
N ARG A 97 -14.96 19.48 -14.92
CA ARG A 97 -13.98 19.02 -13.90
C ARG A 97 -14.48 19.09 -12.47
N ASP A 98 -15.53 19.87 -12.18
CA ASP A 98 -16.11 20.04 -10.84
C ASP A 98 -17.36 19.17 -10.63
N TRP A 99 -17.27 17.91 -11.01
CA TRP A 99 -18.36 16.96 -10.82
C TRP A 99 -18.73 16.82 -9.33
N GLU A 100 -19.96 17.17 -9.02
CA GLU A 100 -20.60 16.80 -7.74
C GLU A 100 -21.22 15.39 -7.79
N GLU A 101 -21.17 14.74 -8.95
CA GLU A 101 -21.80 13.46 -9.24
C GLU A 101 -20.76 12.40 -9.67
N VAL A 102 -21.10 11.12 -9.55
CA VAL A 102 -20.25 10.05 -10.08
C VAL A 102 -20.46 9.94 -11.59
N ALA A 103 -19.40 10.13 -12.35
CA ALA A 103 -19.46 9.94 -13.80
C ALA A 103 -19.47 8.45 -14.15
N VAL A 104 -20.42 8.01 -14.96
CA VAL A 104 -20.57 6.61 -15.40
C VAL A 104 -20.63 6.57 -16.91
N ILE A 105 -19.60 6.03 -17.57
CA ILE A 105 -19.43 6.15 -19.01
C ILE A 105 -19.26 4.78 -19.65
N GLY A 106 -20.18 4.44 -20.56
CA GLY A 106 -20.06 3.29 -21.43
C GLY A 106 -19.13 3.60 -22.61
N LEU A 107 -18.06 2.83 -22.76
CA LEU A 107 -17.13 2.96 -23.88
C LEU A 107 -17.57 2.06 -25.04
N ASP A 108 -17.70 2.67 -26.23
CA ASP A 108 -17.91 1.95 -27.46
C ASP A 108 -16.56 1.47 -28.01
N LEU A 109 -16.34 0.17 -27.94
CA LEU A 109 -15.08 -0.46 -28.29
C LEU A 109 -15.26 -1.32 -29.54
N SER A 110 -14.89 -0.78 -30.67
CA SER A 110 -14.92 -1.47 -31.98
C SER A 110 -13.65 -2.31 -32.19
N SER A 111 -13.50 -3.44 -31.47
CA SER A 111 -12.31 -4.30 -31.58
C SER A 111 -12.64 -5.75 -31.27
N ASP A 112 -12.03 -6.70 -32.02
CA ASP A 112 -12.08 -8.12 -31.72
C ASP A 112 -11.35 -8.50 -30.40
N GLN A 113 -10.57 -7.55 -29.82
CA GLN A 113 -9.86 -7.68 -28.56
C GLN A 113 -10.41 -6.69 -27.52
N GLU A 114 -11.69 -6.82 -27.20
CA GLU A 114 -12.43 -5.87 -26.37
C GLU A 114 -11.80 -5.63 -24.98
N ALA A 115 -11.32 -6.66 -24.32
CA ALA A 115 -10.70 -6.53 -22.98
C ALA A 115 -9.39 -5.71 -23.01
N GLU A 116 -8.59 -5.86 -24.06
CA GLU A 116 -7.36 -5.08 -24.25
C GLU A 116 -7.68 -3.64 -24.66
N ALA A 117 -8.68 -3.46 -25.52
CA ALA A 117 -9.17 -2.14 -25.90
C ALA A 117 -9.70 -1.38 -24.68
N LEU A 118 -10.54 -2.01 -23.84
CA LEU A 118 -11.01 -1.45 -22.59
C LEU A 118 -9.86 -1.04 -21.68
N THR A 119 -8.88 -1.93 -21.50
CA THR A 119 -7.70 -1.65 -20.67
C THR A 119 -6.92 -0.43 -21.17
N ARG A 120 -6.63 -0.37 -22.47
CA ARG A 120 -5.87 0.71 -23.09
C ARG A 120 -6.61 2.04 -22.99
N GLN A 121 -7.88 2.06 -23.36
CA GLN A 121 -8.70 3.27 -23.36
C GLN A 121 -8.91 3.81 -21.95
N SER A 122 -9.20 2.92 -20.99
CA SER A 122 -9.37 3.31 -19.59
C SER A 122 -8.12 3.93 -19.00
N LEU A 123 -6.94 3.39 -19.31
CA LEU A 123 -5.66 3.96 -18.86
C LEU A 123 -5.34 5.29 -19.52
N GLN A 124 -5.70 5.47 -20.80
CA GLN A 124 -5.57 6.76 -21.50
C GLN A 124 -6.47 7.83 -20.88
N ILE A 125 -7.73 7.48 -20.59
CA ILE A 125 -8.68 8.37 -19.91
C ILE A 125 -8.17 8.73 -18.52
N ALA A 126 -7.77 7.73 -17.73
CA ALA A 126 -7.25 7.94 -16.40
C ALA A 126 -6.04 8.89 -16.38
N LYS A 127 -5.12 8.71 -17.32
CA LYS A 127 -3.95 9.59 -17.48
C LYS A 127 -4.36 11.02 -17.83
N ALA A 128 -5.28 11.21 -18.77
CA ALA A 128 -5.76 12.54 -19.17
C ALA A 128 -6.44 13.28 -18.01
N LEU A 129 -7.14 12.53 -17.14
CA LEU A 129 -7.77 13.06 -15.93
C LEU A 129 -6.79 13.33 -14.78
N GLY A 130 -5.54 12.89 -14.88
CA GLY A 130 -4.60 12.93 -13.77
C GLY A 130 -5.02 12.03 -12.61
N ALA A 131 -5.64 10.88 -12.90
CA ALA A 131 -6.10 9.96 -11.89
C ALA A 131 -4.93 9.41 -11.06
N ALA A 132 -5.11 9.36 -9.74
CA ALA A 132 -4.12 8.79 -8.83
C ALA A 132 -4.14 7.26 -8.89
N LYS A 133 -5.33 6.64 -9.05
CA LYS A 133 -5.51 5.20 -9.09
C LYS A 133 -6.51 4.77 -10.15
N VAL A 134 -6.25 3.61 -10.76
CA VAL A 134 -7.16 2.92 -11.67
C VAL A 134 -7.44 1.52 -11.13
N PHE A 135 -8.71 1.18 -10.95
CA PHE A 135 -9.14 -0.12 -10.45
C PHE A 135 -9.78 -0.91 -11.58
N PHE A 136 -9.20 -2.05 -11.94
CA PHE A 136 -9.82 -3.02 -12.83
C PHE A 136 -10.59 -4.03 -11.98
N LEU A 137 -11.90 -3.97 -12.06
CA LEU A 137 -12.86 -4.67 -11.23
C LEU A 137 -13.45 -5.83 -12.01
N GLY A 138 -13.14 -7.06 -11.64
CA GLY A 138 -13.58 -8.28 -12.33
C GLY A 138 -13.98 -9.38 -11.37
N GLU A 139 -13.98 -10.63 -11.85
CA GLU A 139 -14.30 -11.80 -11.04
C GLU A 139 -13.14 -12.29 -10.18
N GLN A 140 -11.93 -11.86 -10.49
CA GLN A 140 -10.71 -12.38 -9.85
C GLN A 140 -10.27 -11.45 -8.71
N LYS A 141 -9.82 -12.05 -7.62
CA LYS A 141 -9.27 -11.32 -6.47
C LYS A 141 -8.07 -10.42 -6.87
N GLY A 142 -7.35 -10.77 -7.90
CA GLY A 142 -6.16 -10.10 -8.42
C GLY A 142 -5.30 -11.06 -9.23
N LEU A 143 -4.02 -10.75 -9.41
CA LEU A 143 -3.10 -11.63 -10.12
C LEU A 143 -2.67 -12.82 -9.25
N SER A 144 -2.58 -13.98 -9.89
CA SER A 144 -2.03 -15.19 -9.28
C SER A 144 -1.13 -15.94 -10.23
N LEU A 145 -0.14 -16.63 -9.65
CA LEU A 145 0.75 -17.57 -10.29
C LEU A 145 0.43 -18.96 -9.72
N GLY A 146 -0.40 -19.74 -10.43
CA GLY A 146 -1.04 -20.90 -9.84
C GLY A 146 -1.86 -20.50 -8.61
N ASP A 147 -1.62 -21.14 -7.47
CA ASP A 147 -2.29 -20.83 -6.20
C ASP A 147 -1.67 -19.63 -5.42
N ARG A 148 -0.54 -19.11 -5.89
CA ARG A 148 0.15 -18.02 -5.24
C ARG A 148 -0.45 -16.67 -5.66
N PHE A 149 -1.13 -16.00 -4.73
CA PHE A 149 -1.62 -14.63 -4.91
C PHE A 149 -0.46 -13.61 -4.92
N LEU A 150 -0.49 -12.69 -5.88
CA LEU A 150 0.50 -11.64 -6.07
C LEU A 150 -0.10 -10.29 -5.65
N SER A 151 0.05 -9.89 -4.38
CA SER A 151 -0.55 -8.65 -3.86
C SER A 151 0.13 -7.38 -4.39
N HIS A 152 1.46 -7.39 -4.55
CA HIS A 152 2.23 -6.25 -5.06
C HIS A 152 3.48 -6.74 -5.80
N PRO A 153 3.32 -7.39 -6.96
CA PRO A 153 4.46 -7.80 -7.79
C PRO A 153 5.14 -6.57 -8.38
N ARG A 154 6.46 -6.63 -8.54
CA ARG A 154 7.18 -5.58 -9.27
C ARG A 154 6.96 -5.74 -10.77
N PRO A 155 6.94 -4.64 -11.55
CA PRO A 155 6.84 -4.70 -13.01
C PRO A 155 7.87 -5.62 -13.66
N ASP A 156 9.13 -5.57 -13.24
CA ASP A 156 10.20 -6.45 -13.76
C ASP A 156 9.99 -7.94 -13.38
N GLU A 157 9.43 -8.25 -12.23
CA GLU A 157 9.05 -9.60 -11.83
C GLU A 157 7.96 -10.15 -12.75
N LEU A 158 6.95 -9.34 -13.05
CA LEU A 158 5.88 -9.73 -13.99
C LEU A 158 6.37 -9.89 -15.41
N GLU A 159 7.23 -9.00 -15.90
CA GLU A 159 7.89 -9.15 -17.22
C GLU A 159 8.70 -10.44 -17.29
N GLY A 160 9.40 -10.80 -16.22
CA GLY A 160 10.12 -12.05 -16.11
C GLY A 160 9.18 -13.26 -16.30
N TYR A 161 8.03 -13.28 -15.64
CA TYR A 161 7.02 -14.34 -15.79
C TYR A 161 6.46 -14.38 -17.22
N LEU A 162 6.11 -13.23 -17.78
CA LEU A 162 5.57 -13.13 -19.13
C LEU A 162 6.57 -13.59 -20.20
N ASN A 163 7.82 -13.19 -20.09
CA ASN A 163 8.89 -13.59 -21.03
C ASN A 163 9.21 -15.09 -20.95
N GLN A 164 9.03 -15.71 -19.79
CA GLN A 164 9.20 -17.15 -19.60
C GLN A 164 7.96 -17.96 -19.99
N GLY A 165 6.88 -17.29 -20.42
CA GLY A 165 5.62 -17.96 -20.72
C GLY A 165 4.95 -18.58 -19.49
N THR A 166 5.25 -18.08 -18.29
CA THR A 166 4.67 -18.58 -17.05
C THR A 166 3.19 -18.20 -16.98
N PRO A 167 2.27 -19.14 -16.75
CA PRO A 167 0.83 -18.87 -16.79
C PRO A 167 0.39 -18.02 -15.59
N LEU A 168 -0.08 -16.82 -15.87
CA LEU A 168 -0.80 -15.96 -14.95
C LEU A 168 -2.30 -16.04 -15.24
N ASN A 169 -3.14 -15.74 -14.26
CA ASN A 169 -4.60 -15.74 -14.40
C ASN A 169 -5.16 -14.52 -15.17
N MET A 170 -4.34 -13.84 -15.94
CA MET A 170 -4.70 -12.72 -16.81
C MET A 170 -4.05 -12.86 -18.18
N VAL A 171 -4.73 -12.38 -19.21
CA VAL A 171 -4.23 -12.36 -20.60
C VAL A 171 -2.92 -11.56 -20.67
N PRO A 172 -1.83 -12.13 -21.20
CA PRO A 172 -0.51 -11.49 -21.24
C PRO A 172 -0.50 -10.09 -21.86
N SER A 173 -1.21 -9.88 -22.96
CA SER A 173 -1.27 -8.59 -23.64
C SER A 173 -1.87 -7.48 -22.78
N ARG A 174 -2.92 -7.76 -22.00
CA ARG A 174 -3.48 -6.81 -21.04
C ARG A 174 -2.46 -6.43 -19.97
N LEU A 175 -1.77 -7.43 -19.44
CA LEU A 175 -0.78 -7.22 -18.39
C LEU A 175 0.39 -6.39 -18.89
N TRP A 176 0.85 -6.62 -20.14
CA TRP A 176 1.87 -5.77 -20.79
C TRP A 176 1.43 -4.31 -20.91
N ILE A 177 0.17 -4.05 -21.26
CA ILE A 177 -0.38 -2.68 -21.33
C ILE A 177 -0.34 -2.02 -19.95
N MET A 178 -0.77 -2.74 -18.89
CA MET A 178 -0.79 -2.23 -17.52
C MET A 178 0.63 -1.95 -17.00
N ILE A 179 1.57 -2.87 -17.20
CA ILE A 179 2.98 -2.70 -16.79
C ILE A 179 3.59 -1.47 -17.47
N ALA A 180 3.41 -1.35 -18.79
CA ALA A 180 3.95 -0.24 -19.56
C ALA A 180 3.39 1.11 -19.08
N GLU A 181 2.09 1.18 -18.74
CA GLU A 181 1.49 2.42 -18.27
C GLU A 181 1.89 2.74 -16.83
N ALA A 182 1.95 1.77 -15.92
CA ALA A 182 2.43 1.97 -14.55
C ALA A 182 3.84 2.57 -14.54
N ARG A 183 4.74 2.07 -15.40
CA ARG A 183 6.10 2.62 -15.57
C ARG A 183 6.12 4.02 -16.13
N ARG A 184 5.29 4.29 -17.15
CA ARG A 184 5.34 5.55 -17.88
C ARG A 184 4.72 6.72 -17.13
N SER A 185 3.64 6.49 -16.43
CA SER A 185 2.82 7.55 -15.84
C SER A 185 2.90 7.62 -14.31
N GLY A 186 3.40 6.58 -13.66
CA GLY A 186 3.36 6.47 -12.20
C GLY A 186 1.96 6.26 -11.63
N ILE A 187 0.95 6.00 -12.48
CA ILE A 187 -0.40 5.66 -12.02
C ILE A 187 -0.37 4.33 -11.25
N GLU A 188 -1.01 4.32 -10.11
CA GLU A 188 -1.26 3.07 -9.39
C GLU A 188 -2.41 2.31 -10.04
N ILE A 189 -2.13 1.08 -10.50
CA ILE A 189 -3.12 0.21 -11.13
C ILE A 189 -3.46 -0.91 -10.16
N VAL A 190 -4.73 -1.10 -9.87
CA VAL A 190 -5.22 -2.14 -8.97
C VAL A 190 -6.10 -3.12 -9.74
N ILE A 191 -5.83 -4.40 -9.60
CA ILE A 191 -6.68 -5.48 -10.10
C ILE A 191 -7.40 -6.09 -8.92
N LEU A 192 -8.73 -6.11 -8.94
CA LEU A 192 -9.56 -6.35 -7.77
C LEU A 192 -10.83 -7.13 -8.12
N GLU A 193 -11.30 -7.98 -7.20
CA GLU A 193 -12.60 -8.63 -7.30
C GLU A 193 -13.72 -7.59 -7.14
N ALA A 194 -14.70 -7.60 -8.05
CA ALA A 194 -15.89 -6.75 -7.99
C ALA A 194 -16.90 -7.30 -6.97
N LYS A 195 -16.59 -7.18 -5.69
CA LYS A 195 -17.39 -7.67 -4.57
C LYS A 195 -17.52 -6.60 -3.49
N SER A 196 -18.65 -6.59 -2.79
CA SER A 196 -18.89 -5.64 -1.70
C SER A 196 -17.81 -5.71 -0.62
N GLY A 197 -17.28 -4.56 -0.24
CA GLY A 197 -16.24 -4.38 0.76
C GLY A 197 -14.81 -4.44 0.21
N THR A 198 -14.59 -4.93 -1.02
CA THR A 198 -13.23 -5.07 -1.57
C THR A 198 -12.58 -3.74 -1.93
N LEU A 199 -13.34 -2.81 -2.53
CA LEU A 199 -12.85 -1.45 -2.78
C LEU A 199 -12.60 -0.71 -1.46
N PHE A 200 -13.48 -0.88 -0.47
CA PHE A 200 -13.30 -0.32 0.86
C PHE A 200 -11.99 -0.82 1.49
N GLU A 201 -11.78 -2.13 1.54
CA GLU A 201 -10.57 -2.73 2.11
C GLU A 201 -9.31 -2.29 1.35
N GLU A 202 -9.37 -2.20 0.02
CA GLU A 202 -8.26 -1.79 -0.83
C GLU A 202 -7.83 -0.33 -0.60
N ILE A 203 -8.79 0.57 -0.37
CA ILE A 203 -8.54 2.01 -0.34
C ILE A 203 -8.35 2.53 1.08
N PHE A 204 -9.12 2.02 2.03
CA PHE A 204 -9.20 2.56 3.39
C PHE A 204 -8.49 1.71 4.44
N THR A 205 -7.79 0.65 4.03
CA THR A 205 -6.99 -0.15 4.96
C THR A 205 -5.56 -0.35 4.45
N HIS A 206 -4.64 -0.54 5.38
CA HIS A 206 -3.25 -0.85 5.08
C HIS A 206 -3.06 -2.25 4.45
N ARG A 207 -4.05 -3.14 4.58
CA ARG A 207 -3.96 -4.53 4.08
C ARG A 207 -4.08 -4.58 2.58
N GLY A 208 -5.04 -3.81 2.03
CA GLY A 208 -5.46 -3.95 0.66
C GLY A 208 -6.04 -5.33 0.36
N SER A 209 -6.79 -5.47 -0.71
CA SER A 209 -7.48 -6.71 -1.05
C SER A 209 -7.13 -7.26 -2.43
N GLY A 210 -6.60 -6.42 -3.33
CA GLY A 210 -6.26 -6.76 -4.70
C GLY A 210 -4.76 -6.83 -4.99
N THR A 211 -4.44 -6.88 -6.29
CA THR A 211 -3.06 -6.73 -6.78
C THR A 211 -2.81 -5.26 -7.14
N LEU A 212 -1.81 -4.66 -6.51
CA LEU A 212 -1.33 -3.32 -6.83
C LEU A 212 -0.13 -3.41 -7.76
N LEU A 213 -0.21 -2.76 -8.92
CA LEU A 213 0.90 -2.53 -9.84
C LEU A 213 1.34 -1.07 -9.74
N THR A 214 2.57 -0.85 -9.36
CA THR A 214 3.21 0.47 -9.34
C THR A 214 4.72 0.31 -9.45
N GLU A 215 5.38 1.34 -9.99
CA GLU A 215 6.84 1.47 -9.98
C GLU A 215 7.24 2.04 -8.64
N ASP A 216 7.26 1.66 -7.55
CA ASP A 216 7.77 2.20 -6.27
C ASP A 216 8.50 3.58 -6.39
N TYR A 217 7.89 4.57 -7.05
CA TYR A 217 8.49 5.84 -7.38
C TYR A 217 7.80 7.01 -6.66
N PRO A 218 8.55 7.95 -6.10
CA PRO A 218 9.90 7.88 -5.54
C PRO A 218 9.91 7.21 -4.17
N ASN A 219 10.95 6.42 -3.88
CA ASN A 219 11.21 5.88 -2.54
C ASN A 219 12.14 6.83 -1.79
N GLU A 220 11.84 7.12 -0.57
CA GLU A 220 12.70 7.89 0.33
C GLU A 220 12.82 7.16 1.66
N ILE A 221 14.05 7.08 2.17
CA ILE A 221 14.28 6.74 3.58
C ILE A 221 14.69 8.01 4.28
N ARG A 222 13.95 8.39 5.29
CA ARG A 222 14.20 9.61 6.08
C ARG A 222 13.82 9.42 7.53
N LEU A 223 14.18 10.37 8.36
CA LEU A 223 13.71 10.43 9.74
C LEU A 223 12.25 10.87 9.79
N GLY A 224 11.54 10.40 10.83
CA GLY A 224 10.15 10.75 11.10
C GLY A 224 9.99 12.24 11.42
N ARG A 225 8.84 12.78 11.05
CA ARG A 225 8.41 14.17 11.28
C ARG A 225 7.09 14.17 12.03
N GLU A 226 6.73 15.27 12.67
CA GLU A 226 5.46 15.38 13.41
C GLU A 226 4.23 14.99 12.58
N GLY A 227 4.20 15.35 11.29
CA GLY A 227 3.13 14.97 10.37
C GLY A 227 3.03 13.47 10.08
N ASP A 228 4.03 12.66 10.42
CA ASP A 228 4.06 11.21 10.20
C ASP A 228 3.41 10.42 11.35
N LEU A 229 3.03 11.09 12.45
CA LEU A 229 2.59 10.42 13.67
C LEU A 229 1.42 9.46 13.43
N THR A 230 0.42 9.87 12.66
CA THR A 230 -0.75 9.04 12.36
C THR A 230 -0.38 7.79 11.56
N ASP A 231 0.45 7.93 10.52
CA ASP A 231 0.92 6.80 9.69
C ASP A 231 1.75 5.82 10.52
N LEU A 232 2.66 6.34 11.37
CA LEU A 232 3.47 5.52 12.26
C LEU A 232 2.64 4.78 13.29
N LEU A 233 1.64 5.44 13.88
CA LEU A 233 0.71 4.81 14.81
C LEU A 233 -0.03 3.63 14.17
N MET A 234 -0.55 3.80 12.96
CA MET A 234 -1.25 2.75 12.23
C MET A 234 -0.33 1.56 11.95
N LEU A 235 0.87 1.84 11.45
CA LEU A 235 1.86 0.84 11.11
C LEU A 235 2.32 0.03 12.34
N ILE A 236 2.63 0.71 13.44
CA ILE A 236 3.10 0.09 14.69
C ILE A 236 1.99 -0.72 15.37
N ARG A 237 0.76 -0.21 15.38
CA ARG A 237 -0.39 -0.90 15.98
C ARG A 237 -0.67 -2.26 15.36
N HIS A 238 -0.53 -2.36 14.05
CA HIS A 238 -0.68 -3.65 13.38
C HIS A 238 0.30 -4.69 13.96
N GLU A 239 1.57 -4.33 14.15
CA GLU A 239 2.59 -5.21 14.72
C GLU A 239 2.37 -5.46 16.23
N MET A 240 1.82 -4.50 16.96
CA MET A 240 1.42 -4.68 18.36
C MET A 240 0.30 -5.72 18.49
N GLN A 241 -0.72 -5.67 17.63
CA GLN A 241 -1.82 -6.64 17.60
C GLN A 241 -1.33 -8.06 17.26
N GLN A 242 -0.29 -8.18 16.44
CA GLN A 242 0.37 -9.45 16.14
C GLN A 242 1.32 -9.94 17.25
N GLY A 243 1.52 -9.16 18.30
CA GLY A 243 2.47 -9.47 19.36
C GLY A 243 3.95 -9.35 18.99
N SER A 244 4.25 -8.83 17.80
CA SER A 244 5.62 -8.62 17.28
C SER A 244 6.34 -7.46 17.99
N ILE A 245 5.58 -6.44 18.39
CA ILE A 245 6.07 -5.26 19.12
C ILE A 245 5.31 -5.14 20.45
N LEU A 246 6.01 -4.72 21.49
CA LEU A 246 5.39 -4.39 22.78
C LEU A 246 4.45 -3.18 22.66
N PRO A 247 3.38 -3.15 23.48
CA PRO A 247 2.53 -1.97 23.56
C PRO A 247 3.34 -0.70 23.80
N ILE A 248 3.09 0.32 22.98
CA ILE A 248 3.71 1.63 23.07
C ILE A 248 2.62 2.70 22.95
N SER A 249 2.69 3.74 23.76
CA SER A 249 1.69 4.82 23.72
C SER A 249 1.98 5.81 22.59
N GLU A 250 0.94 6.52 22.16
CA GLU A 250 1.02 7.58 21.16
C GLU A 250 1.99 8.69 21.61
N GLU A 251 1.93 9.09 22.88
CA GLU A 251 2.82 10.11 23.46
C GLU A 251 4.29 9.67 23.37
N SER A 252 4.57 8.38 23.56
CA SER A 252 5.93 7.83 23.46
C SER A 252 6.43 7.84 22.02
N ILE A 253 5.57 7.57 21.04
CA ILE A 253 5.93 7.65 19.62
C ILE A 253 6.17 9.11 19.24
N ALA A 254 5.26 10.02 19.61
CA ALA A 254 5.37 11.44 19.32
C ALA A 254 6.65 12.07 19.91
N ALA A 255 6.97 11.76 21.17
CA ALA A 255 8.16 12.27 21.85
C ALA A 255 9.47 11.80 21.22
N ASN A 256 9.46 10.66 20.52
CA ASN A 256 10.63 10.03 19.92
C ASN A 256 10.56 9.95 18.38
N ILE A 257 9.70 10.71 17.74
CA ILE A 257 9.41 10.59 16.32
C ILE A 257 10.65 10.76 15.44
N GLN A 258 11.57 11.62 15.83
CA GLN A 258 12.85 11.86 15.14
C GLN A 258 13.83 10.66 15.19
N ASN A 259 13.55 9.65 16.00
CA ASN A 259 14.34 8.43 16.09
C ASN A 259 13.80 7.32 15.17
N TYR A 260 12.61 7.55 14.56
CA TYR A 260 12.03 6.64 13.60
C TYR A 260 12.63 6.90 12.22
N PHE A 261 13.09 5.86 11.59
CA PHE A 261 13.38 5.83 10.16
C PHE A 261 12.13 5.36 9.44
N VAL A 262 11.67 6.13 8.47
CA VAL A 262 10.49 5.81 7.66
C VAL A 262 10.89 5.57 6.22
N TYR A 263 10.32 4.52 5.63
CA TYR A 263 10.44 4.22 4.21
C TYR A 263 9.13 4.64 3.54
N THR A 264 9.21 5.57 2.61
CA THR A 264 8.04 6.07 1.89
C THR A 264 8.00 5.55 0.46
N VAL A 265 6.80 5.30 -0.04
CA VAL A 265 6.48 5.00 -1.43
C VAL A 265 5.34 5.92 -1.84
N ASN A 266 5.52 6.73 -2.87
CA ASN A 266 4.52 7.74 -3.28
C ASN A 266 4.03 8.58 -2.10
N ALA A 267 4.95 9.08 -1.28
CA ALA A 267 4.69 9.84 -0.05
C ALA A 267 3.96 9.07 1.08
N ALA A 268 3.64 7.78 0.90
CA ALA A 268 3.06 6.95 1.95
C ALA A 268 4.14 6.25 2.74
N ILE A 269 4.04 6.23 4.06
CA ILE A 269 4.91 5.42 4.91
C ILE A 269 4.48 3.96 4.81
N VAL A 270 5.37 3.12 4.27
CA VAL A 270 5.10 1.69 4.06
C VAL A 270 5.94 0.79 4.97
N ALA A 271 7.01 1.33 5.53
CA ALA A 271 7.81 0.66 6.56
C ALA A 271 8.45 1.66 7.51
N SER A 272 8.73 1.23 8.72
CA SER A 272 9.47 2.00 9.72
C SER A 272 10.34 1.10 10.61
N ALA A 273 11.35 1.71 11.24
CA ALA A 273 12.13 1.13 12.33
C ALA A 273 12.66 2.26 13.21
N THR A 274 13.09 1.95 14.42
CA THR A 274 13.57 2.95 15.39
C THR A 274 15.03 2.67 15.76
N LEU A 275 15.86 3.68 15.75
CA LEU A 275 17.22 3.65 16.29
C LEU A 275 17.20 4.28 17.69
N VAL A 276 17.40 3.45 18.71
CA VAL A 276 17.39 3.89 20.12
C VAL A 276 18.83 4.01 20.62
N ASP A 277 19.17 5.19 21.14
CA ASP A 277 20.51 5.51 21.64
C ASP A 277 20.72 5.02 23.07
N TYR A 278 21.82 4.29 23.30
CA TYR A 278 22.26 3.81 24.60
C TYR A 278 23.71 4.23 24.93
N GLY A 279 24.14 5.40 24.48
CA GLY A 279 25.50 5.92 24.68
C GLY A 279 26.46 5.45 23.60
N ASP A 280 27.32 4.49 23.91
CA ASP A 280 28.29 3.86 23.00
C ASP A 280 27.65 2.88 22.02
N SER A 281 26.39 2.51 22.23
CA SER A 281 25.67 1.58 21.37
C SER A 281 24.30 2.11 20.96
N ALA A 282 23.68 1.48 19.96
CA ALA A 282 22.31 1.78 19.56
C ALA A 282 21.52 0.52 19.21
N GLU A 283 20.25 0.49 19.60
CA GLU A 283 19.34 -0.60 19.28
C GLU A 283 18.57 -0.33 17.99
N LEU A 284 18.60 -1.29 17.07
CA LEU A 284 17.68 -1.36 15.92
C LEU A 284 16.41 -2.07 16.38
N ALA A 285 15.33 -1.33 16.53
CA ALA A 285 14.09 -1.83 17.12
C ALA A 285 12.87 -1.50 16.29
N LYS A 286 11.73 -2.12 16.62
CA LYS A 286 10.39 -1.83 16.13
C LYS A 286 10.28 -1.80 14.60
N PHE A 287 10.85 -2.80 13.93
CA PHE A 287 10.68 -2.96 12.49
C PHE A 287 9.23 -3.29 12.17
N CYS A 288 8.61 -2.41 11.38
CA CYS A 288 7.26 -2.56 10.86
C CYS A 288 7.30 -2.45 9.34
N THR A 289 6.53 -3.28 8.65
CA THR A 289 6.33 -3.14 7.20
C THR A 289 4.92 -3.57 6.85
N LEU A 290 4.19 -2.71 6.15
CA LEU A 290 2.85 -3.05 5.68
C LEU A 290 2.86 -4.40 4.94
N PRO A 291 1.89 -5.30 5.19
CA PRO A 291 1.90 -6.66 4.64
C PRO A 291 2.11 -6.71 3.12
N ARG A 292 1.46 -5.83 2.38
CA ARG A 292 1.59 -5.70 0.92
C ARG A 292 3.02 -5.38 0.47
N TYR A 293 3.80 -4.70 1.29
CA TYR A 293 5.15 -4.23 0.99
C TYR A 293 6.25 -5.11 1.58
N GLN A 294 5.90 -6.20 2.27
CA GLN A 294 6.86 -7.17 2.80
C GLN A 294 7.56 -7.96 1.68
N GLY A 295 8.73 -8.53 1.99
CA GLY A 295 9.49 -9.37 1.04
C GLY A 295 10.21 -8.60 -0.08
N LYS A 296 10.22 -7.26 -0.06
CA LYS A 296 10.83 -6.39 -1.07
C LYS A 296 12.13 -5.72 -0.62
N GLY A 297 12.72 -6.18 0.48
CA GLY A 297 14.00 -5.68 0.99
C GLY A 297 13.92 -4.34 1.75
N ARG A 298 12.74 -3.75 1.97
CA ARG A 298 12.59 -2.43 2.62
C ARG A 298 13.12 -2.39 4.04
N ALA A 299 12.81 -3.40 4.85
CA ALA A 299 13.36 -3.52 6.19
C ALA A 299 14.90 -3.60 6.19
N ARG A 300 15.49 -4.27 5.16
CA ARG A 300 16.93 -4.35 4.97
C ARG A 300 17.54 -2.97 4.66
N GLN A 301 16.90 -2.19 3.80
CA GLN A 301 17.36 -0.84 3.47
C GLN A 301 17.26 0.10 4.68
N LEU A 302 16.17 0.03 5.47
CA LEU A 302 16.06 0.75 6.74
C LEU A 302 17.20 0.38 7.69
N ALA A 303 17.45 -0.92 7.89
CA ALA A 303 18.52 -1.38 8.78
C ALA A 303 19.90 -0.88 8.34
N ILE A 304 20.18 -0.88 7.03
CA ILE A 304 21.46 -0.35 6.48
C ILE A 304 21.60 1.14 6.83
N GLN A 305 20.58 1.95 6.56
CA GLN A 305 20.59 3.39 6.87
C GLN A 305 20.74 3.65 8.38
N MET A 306 20.11 2.81 9.22
CA MET A 306 20.25 2.91 10.68
C MET A 306 21.67 2.57 11.14
N ILE A 307 22.31 1.56 10.55
CA ILE A 307 23.71 1.20 10.83
C ILE A 307 24.65 2.31 10.40
N GLU A 308 24.45 2.89 9.21
CA GLU A 308 25.20 4.06 8.72
C GLU A 308 25.03 5.25 9.67
N ARG A 309 23.81 5.51 10.13
CA ARG A 309 23.55 6.58 11.10
C ARG A 309 24.22 6.32 12.44
N ALA A 310 24.24 5.09 12.92
CA ALA A 310 24.98 4.73 14.14
C ALA A 310 26.49 4.96 13.99
N ALA A 311 27.05 4.69 12.81
CA ALA A 311 28.46 5.00 12.48
C ALA A 311 28.75 6.51 12.53
N GLU A 312 27.87 7.33 11.93
CA GLU A 312 27.97 8.80 11.98
C GLU A 312 27.93 9.32 13.41
N LEU A 313 27.08 8.70 14.26
CA LEU A 313 26.96 8.99 15.70
C LEU A 313 28.12 8.40 16.54
N LYS A 314 29.11 7.76 15.89
CA LYS A 314 30.29 7.16 16.49
C LYS A 314 29.95 6.12 17.55
N LYS A 315 28.96 5.27 17.27
CA LYS A 315 28.62 4.13 18.12
C LYS A 315 29.66 3.02 17.93
N ASP A 316 30.00 2.31 19.00
CA ASP A 316 30.93 1.17 18.94
C ASP A 316 30.27 -0.03 18.28
N TYR A 317 28.98 -0.23 18.57
CA TYR A 317 28.19 -1.30 17.98
C TYR A 317 26.70 -0.96 17.92
N VAL A 318 26.01 -1.70 17.07
CA VAL A 318 24.55 -1.76 17.05
C VAL A 318 24.06 -3.14 17.48
N PHE A 319 22.88 -3.21 18.04
CA PHE A 319 22.27 -4.47 18.44
C PHE A 319 20.77 -4.49 18.17
N ALA A 320 20.19 -5.68 18.21
CA ALA A 320 18.77 -5.88 18.02
C ALA A 320 18.30 -7.10 18.83
N LEU A 321 17.01 -7.08 19.22
CA LEU A 321 16.39 -8.21 19.93
C LEU A 321 15.12 -8.64 19.21
N SER A 322 14.88 -9.96 19.18
CA SER A 322 13.63 -10.49 18.63
C SER A 322 13.26 -11.84 19.21
N VAL A 323 11.96 -12.06 19.38
CA VAL A 323 11.35 -13.37 19.67
C VAL A 323 10.98 -14.12 18.39
N ASN A 324 11.00 -13.43 17.22
CA ASN A 324 10.55 -13.97 15.95
C ASN A 324 11.71 -14.59 15.15
N PRO A 325 11.67 -15.90 14.83
CA PRO A 325 12.73 -16.57 14.08
C PRO A 325 13.05 -15.94 12.72
N LYS A 326 12.05 -15.40 12.02
CA LYS A 326 12.28 -14.70 10.73
C LYS A 326 13.17 -13.46 10.90
N MET A 327 13.09 -12.79 12.05
CA MET A 327 13.95 -11.66 12.36
C MET A 327 15.37 -12.10 12.76
N TRP A 328 15.54 -13.30 13.29
CA TRP A 328 16.88 -13.84 13.57
C TRP A 328 17.66 -14.03 12.26
N ASP A 329 17.05 -14.71 11.27
CA ASP A 329 17.65 -14.87 9.93
C ASP A 329 17.91 -13.52 9.25
N PHE A 330 17.00 -12.56 9.45
CA PHE A 330 17.15 -11.20 8.93
C PHE A 330 18.39 -10.50 9.50
N PHE A 331 18.62 -10.53 10.82
CA PHE A 331 19.79 -9.91 11.44
C PHE A 331 21.08 -10.65 11.10
N LEU A 332 21.08 -11.98 11.10
CA LEU A 332 22.22 -12.77 10.64
C LEU A 332 22.57 -12.45 9.19
N GLY A 333 21.57 -12.30 8.30
CA GLY A 333 21.75 -11.91 6.90
C GLY A 333 22.26 -10.47 6.69
N LEU A 334 22.22 -9.62 7.73
CA LEU A 334 22.81 -8.28 7.78
C LEU A 334 24.23 -8.29 8.37
N GLY A 335 24.75 -9.46 8.75
CA GLY A 335 26.07 -9.63 9.35
C GLY A 335 26.12 -9.28 10.84
N PHE A 336 24.99 -9.39 11.54
CA PHE A 336 24.98 -9.44 13.00
C PHE A 336 25.38 -10.84 13.46
N GLU A 337 25.94 -10.92 14.65
CA GLU A 337 26.26 -12.17 15.34
C GLU A 337 25.34 -12.31 16.56
N GLU A 338 24.92 -13.52 16.88
CA GLU A 338 24.15 -13.77 18.10
C GLU A 338 25.05 -13.54 19.31
N THR A 339 24.51 -12.86 20.33
CA THR A 339 25.24 -12.51 21.55
C THR A 339 24.36 -12.76 22.78
N SER A 340 24.99 -12.79 23.95
CA SER A 340 24.29 -12.80 25.23
C SER A 340 23.71 -11.41 25.54
N ARG A 341 22.53 -11.37 26.14
CA ARG A 341 21.89 -10.10 26.55
C ARG A 341 22.68 -9.37 27.63
N GLU A 342 23.42 -10.11 28.41
CA GLU A 342 24.31 -9.62 29.47
C GLU A 342 25.56 -8.92 28.92
N GLU A 343 25.91 -9.13 27.65
CA GLU A 343 27.02 -8.45 26.96
C GLU A 343 26.61 -7.11 26.31
N LEU A 344 25.32 -6.74 26.35
CA LEU A 344 24.85 -5.46 25.88
C LEU A 344 25.09 -4.36 26.91
N SER A 345 24.88 -3.08 26.49
CA SER A 345 25.16 -1.94 27.39
C SER A 345 24.35 -1.96 28.67
N GLN A 346 24.97 -1.54 29.77
CA GLN A 346 24.29 -1.49 31.07
C GLN A 346 23.08 -0.56 31.08
N SER A 347 23.12 0.53 30.33
CA SER A 347 22.00 1.46 30.18
C SER A 347 20.78 0.81 29.54
N TRP A 348 20.98 -0.12 28.62
CA TRP A 348 19.91 -0.93 28.05
C TRP A 348 19.42 -2.00 29.04
N GLN A 349 20.34 -2.74 29.67
CA GLN A 349 20.00 -3.79 30.63
C GLN A 349 19.14 -3.29 31.79
N ALA A 350 19.37 -2.07 32.27
CA ALA A 350 18.62 -1.45 33.35
C ALA A 350 17.12 -1.21 33.03
N GLN A 351 16.75 -1.19 31.75
CA GLN A 351 15.40 -0.92 31.29
C GLN A 351 14.70 -2.14 30.68
N TYR A 352 15.43 -3.24 30.50
CA TYR A 352 14.94 -4.40 29.78
C TYR A 352 14.31 -5.47 30.69
N ASP A 353 13.17 -6.02 30.26
CA ASP A 353 12.54 -7.15 30.93
C ASP A 353 13.19 -8.47 30.50
N PHE A 354 14.09 -8.99 31.31
CA PHE A 354 14.82 -10.23 31.05
C PHE A 354 13.95 -11.50 31.07
N SER A 355 12.69 -11.42 31.53
CA SER A 355 11.75 -12.56 31.46
C SER A 355 11.32 -12.90 30.04
N ARG A 356 11.49 -11.97 29.08
CA ARG A 356 11.15 -12.19 27.69
C ARG A 356 12.13 -13.16 27.01
N PRO A 357 11.63 -14.13 26.20
CA PRO A 357 12.48 -15.14 25.55
C PRO A 357 13.09 -14.61 24.24
N SER A 358 13.60 -13.37 24.24
CA SER A 358 14.21 -12.78 23.04
C SER A 358 15.67 -13.24 22.89
N ARG A 359 16.09 -13.43 21.63
CA ARG A 359 17.50 -13.54 21.25
C ARG A 359 18.07 -12.16 20.94
N ALA A 360 19.34 -11.97 21.29
CA ALA A 360 20.07 -10.74 21.04
C ALA A 360 21.09 -10.93 19.91
N PHE A 361 21.22 -9.92 19.08
CA PHE A 361 22.13 -9.88 17.92
C PHE A 361 22.93 -8.59 17.98
N LYS A 362 24.24 -8.66 17.75
CA LYS A 362 25.17 -7.54 17.85
C LYS A 362 26.01 -7.44 16.59
N LYS A 363 26.29 -6.21 16.17
CA LYS A 363 27.19 -5.93 15.05
C LYS A 363 28.07 -4.74 15.39
N SER A 364 29.41 -4.89 15.30
CA SER A 364 30.33 -3.77 15.43
C SER A 364 30.14 -2.77 14.32
N VAL A 365 30.13 -1.48 14.66
CA VAL A 365 30.10 -0.37 13.71
C VAL A 365 31.54 0.10 13.52
N ALA A 366 32.29 -0.58 12.62
CA ALA A 366 33.66 -0.22 12.34
C ALA A 366 33.75 1.15 11.65
N ASN A 367 34.73 1.96 12.02
CA ASN A 367 35.12 3.16 11.29
C ASN A 367 35.60 2.78 9.89
N GLY A 368 34.70 2.76 8.89
CA GLY A 368 35.10 2.60 7.51
C GLY A 368 34.22 1.64 6.69
N LYS A 369 33.56 2.21 5.71
CA LYS A 369 32.94 1.61 4.52
C LYS A 369 32.22 0.27 4.73
N VAL A 370 30.91 0.34 4.81
CA VAL A 370 30.05 -0.83 4.56
C VAL A 370 30.37 -1.35 3.16
N ALA A 371 30.95 -2.56 3.06
CA ALA A 371 31.08 -3.25 1.80
C ALA A 371 29.65 -3.55 1.31
N CYS A 372 29.33 -3.03 0.12
CA CYS A 372 28.07 -3.32 -0.60
C CYS A 372 27.94 -4.79 -0.98
#